data_845c53d09fc224bce1f1ff89d9ba01e6
#
_entry.id   845c53d09fc224bce1f1ff89d9ba01e6
#
_cell.length_a   1.000
_cell.length_b   1.000
_cell.length_c   1.000
_cell.angle_alpha   90.00
_cell.angle_beta   90.00
_cell.angle_gamma   90.00
#
_symmetry.space_group_name_H-M   'P 1'
#
loop_
_entity.id
_entity.type
_entity.pdbx_description
1 polymer ?
#
loop_
_entity_poly.entity_id
_entity_poly.type
_entity_poly.pdbx_seq_one_letter_code
_entity_poly.pdbx_strand_id
1 'polypeptide(L)'
;MIQAAALSAAVEFSLFEILAEPHDIPAIARLTGIHEGMAEPFLALLCGMGLLVREGDSFRNSVIASVYLNPGSHFSQVAFTKKNFHFMRDIWCRLKSVLEEGPVVYPREVFFGELTLPAMAENARCGRLQRTVREIADLPGFSRFGRMVDLGGGHGLYAIALASMNPSLEAYIFDLPHIIPLAEEYISRFDARRVHTIAGDFFRDDFGKN
;
A
#
# COMPACT_ATOMS: atom_id res chain seq x y z
N MET A 1 3.35 16.73 14.41
CA MET A 1 3.95 17.28 13.16
C MET A 1 5.37 16.79 12.96
N ILE A 2 6.31 16.96 13.91
CA ILE A 2 7.72 16.55 13.78
C ILE A 2 7.86 15.05 13.49
N GLN A 3 7.17 14.17 14.24
CA GLN A 3 7.22 12.73 14.04
C GLN A 3 6.74 12.31 12.65
N ALA A 4 5.68 12.94 12.15
CA ALA A 4 5.17 12.67 10.80
C ALA A 4 6.21 13.06 9.73
N ALA A 5 6.84 14.23 9.87
CA ALA A 5 7.90 14.66 8.96
C ALA A 5 9.13 13.74 9.02
N ALA A 6 9.52 13.28 10.21
CA ALA A 6 10.62 12.34 10.38
C ALA A 6 10.32 10.99 9.73
N LEU A 7 9.10 10.45 9.90
CA LEU A 7 8.70 9.21 9.23
C LEU A 7 8.67 9.37 7.70
N SER A 8 8.16 10.50 7.18
CA SER A 8 8.18 10.80 5.75
C SER A 8 9.59 10.78 5.19
N ALA A 9 10.50 11.53 5.83
CA ALA A 9 11.89 11.60 5.43
C ALA A 9 12.57 10.21 5.46
N ALA A 10 12.35 9.42 6.53
CA ALA A 10 12.91 8.08 6.63
C ALA A 10 12.43 7.15 5.51
N VAL A 11 11.16 7.23 5.13
CA VAL A 11 10.59 6.47 4.01
C VAL A 11 11.12 6.97 2.66
N GLU A 12 11.28 8.28 2.48
CA GLU A 12 11.83 8.87 1.25
C GLU A 12 13.30 8.50 1.03
N PHE A 13 14.10 8.41 2.12
CA PHE A 13 15.48 7.93 2.08
C PHE A 13 15.61 6.40 1.95
N SER A 14 14.51 5.66 1.86
CA SER A 14 14.51 4.18 1.90
C SER A 14 15.24 3.61 3.13
N LEU A 15 15.23 4.35 4.23
CA LEU A 15 16.03 4.04 5.41
C LEU A 15 15.66 2.66 6.01
N PHE A 16 14.38 2.29 6.01
CA PHE A 16 13.93 1.00 6.56
C PHE A 16 14.26 -0.20 5.68
N GLU A 17 14.53 -0.01 4.39
CA GLU A 17 15.06 -1.04 3.50
C GLU A 17 16.56 -1.26 3.81
N ILE A 18 17.31 -0.17 3.92
CA ILE A 18 18.73 -0.20 4.26
C ILE A 18 18.96 -0.82 5.64
N LEU A 19 18.17 -0.41 6.63
CA LEU A 19 18.27 -0.88 8.02
C LEU A 19 17.57 -2.23 8.29
N ALA A 20 17.24 -2.99 7.23
CA ALA A 20 16.96 -4.42 7.37
C ALA A 20 18.18 -5.16 7.96
N GLU A 21 19.38 -4.68 7.65
CA GLU A 21 20.63 -5.08 8.27
C GLU A 21 21.22 -3.95 9.13
N PRO A 22 21.99 -4.24 10.17
CA PRO A 22 22.61 -3.21 11.01
C PRO A 22 23.67 -2.39 10.25
N HIS A 23 23.63 -1.07 10.38
CA HIS A 23 24.61 -0.15 9.83
C HIS A 23 25.01 0.93 10.83
N ASP A 24 26.28 1.37 10.75
CA ASP A 24 26.80 2.53 11.48
C ASP A 24 26.41 3.86 10.80
N ILE A 25 26.60 4.98 11.49
CA ILE A 25 26.25 6.32 10.99
C ILE A 25 26.95 6.65 9.66
N PRO A 26 28.27 6.42 9.49
CA PRO A 26 28.95 6.69 8.22
C PRO A 26 28.39 5.88 7.05
N ALA A 27 28.06 4.61 7.26
CA ALA A 27 27.45 3.78 6.24
C ALA A 27 26.02 4.27 5.87
N ILE A 28 25.20 4.61 6.87
CA ILE A 28 23.87 5.17 6.66
C ILE A 28 23.95 6.47 5.85
N ALA A 29 24.80 7.42 6.26
CA ALA A 29 24.98 8.68 5.56
C ALA A 29 25.35 8.47 4.09
N ARG A 30 26.29 7.57 3.81
CA ARG A 30 26.73 7.23 2.45
C ARG A 30 25.61 6.58 1.62
N LEU A 31 24.84 5.64 2.19
CA LEU A 31 23.81 4.88 1.48
C LEU A 31 22.55 5.73 1.23
N THR A 32 22.21 6.63 2.14
CA THR A 32 21.02 7.45 2.07
C THR A 32 21.25 8.83 1.43
N GLY A 33 22.49 9.33 1.45
CA GLY A 33 22.81 10.72 1.10
C GLY A 33 22.47 11.72 2.21
N ILE A 34 22.08 11.28 3.40
CA ILE A 34 21.86 12.18 4.55
C ILE A 34 23.20 12.82 4.95
N HIS A 35 23.18 14.13 5.16
CA HIS A 35 24.37 14.83 5.64
C HIS A 35 24.83 14.24 6.99
N GLU A 36 26.13 13.90 7.09
CA GLU A 36 26.68 13.14 8.24
C GLU A 36 26.36 13.79 9.60
N GLY A 37 26.51 15.14 9.69
CA GLY A 37 26.20 15.87 10.92
C GLY A 37 24.71 15.91 11.29
N MET A 38 23.81 15.47 10.38
CA MET A 38 22.37 15.37 10.65
C MET A 38 21.92 13.92 10.88
N ALA A 39 22.74 12.94 10.55
CA ALA A 39 22.37 11.54 10.63
C ALA A 39 22.11 11.11 12.08
N GLU A 40 23.02 11.39 13.02
CA GLU A 40 22.87 10.96 14.41
C GLU A 40 21.61 11.54 15.08
N PRO A 41 21.33 12.85 15.09
CA PRO A 41 20.12 13.39 15.69
C PRO A 41 18.83 12.85 15.02
N PHE A 42 18.87 12.62 13.70
CA PHE A 42 17.74 12.05 12.98
C PHE A 42 17.47 10.59 13.39
N LEU A 43 18.51 9.75 13.44
CA LEU A 43 18.41 8.36 13.90
C LEU A 43 17.99 8.27 15.37
N ALA A 44 18.51 9.16 16.23
CA ALA A 44 18.09 9.24 17.63
C ALA A 44 16.60 9.56 17.78
N LEU A 45 16.07 10.47 16.94
CA LEU A 45 14.64 10.77 16.89
C LEU A 45 13.83 9.52 16.50
N LEU A 46 14.25 8.78 15.47
CA LEU A 46 13.58 7.55 15.04
C LEU A 46 13.66 6.44 16.10
N CYS A 47 14.74 6.36 16.85
CA CYS A 47 14.83 5.49 18.03
C CYS A 47 13.83 5.91 19.12
N GLY A 48 13.74 7.20 19.41
CA GLY A 48 12.74 7.76 20.34
C GLY A 48 11.29 7.52 19.92
N MET A 49 11.06 7.36 18.61
CA MET A 49 9.75 6.96 18.06
C MET A 49 9.51 5.44 18.10
N GLY A 50 10.47 4.63 18.53
CA GLY A 50 10.38 3.17 18.54
C GLY A 50 10.49 2.53 17.14
N LEU A 51 10.98 3.26 16.14
CA LEU A 51 11.12 2.76 14.77
C LEU A 51 12.49 2.12 14.53
N LEU A 52 13.52 2.58 15.23
CA LEU A 52 14.86 2.02 15.16
C LEU A 52 15.33 1.54 16.55
N VAL A 53 16.32 0.65 16.52
CA VAL A 53 17.06 0.18 17.70
C VAL A 53 18.53 0.51 17.47
N ARG A 54 19.18 1.12 18.48
CA ARG A 54 20.64 1.31 18.50
C ARG A 54 21.29 0.15 19.23
N GLU A 55 22.28 -0.46 18.60
CA GLU A 55 23.12 -1.56 19.15
C GLU A 55 24.59 -1.14 19.05
N GLY A 56 25.14 -0.60 20.15
CA GLY A 56 26.46 0.02 20.13
C GLY A 56 26.53 1.21 19.19
N ASP A 57 27.37 1.14 18.16
CA ASP A 57 27.53 2.18 17.14
C ASP A 57 26.63 1.97 15.91
N SER A 58 25.87 0.86 15.87
CA SER A 58 25.01 0.52 14.74
C SER A 58 23.54 0.75 15.06
N PHE A 59 22.76 0.93 13.98
CA PHE A 59 21.30 1.08 14.01
C PHE A 59 20.66 0.01 13.12
N ARG A 60 19.52 -0.48 13.53
CA ARG A 60 18.67 -1.38 12.74
C ARG A 60 17.18 -1.08 12.95
N ASN A 61 16.35 -1.65 12.11
CA ASN A 61 14.90 -1.58 12.28
C ASN A 61 14.47 -2.20 13.63
N SER A 62 13.52 -1.56 14.28
CA SER A 62 12.71 -2.22 15.31
C SER A 62 11.83 -3.32 14.69
N VAL A 63 11.23 -4.18 15.52
CA VAL A 63 10.25 -5.18 15.07
C VAL A 63 9.10 -4.53 14.29
N ILE A 64 8.58 -3.40 14.78
CA ILE A 64 7.50 -2.65 14.13
C ILE A 64 7.94 -2.14 12.74
N ALA A 65 9.12 -1.54 12.66
CA ALA A 65 9.65 -1.04 11.39
C ALA A 65 9.94 -2.18 10.40
N SER A 66 10.50 -3.30 10.86
CA SER A 66 10.75 -4.48 10.03
C SER A 66 9.46 -5.04 9.44
N VAL A 67 8.36 -5.04 10.21
CA VAL A 67 7.07 -5.58 9.76
C VAL A 67 6.33 -4.59 8.85
N TYR A 68 6.27 -3.30 9.21
CA TYR A 68 5.37 -2.35 8.55
C TYR A 68 6.06 -1.33 7.66
N LEU A 69 7.35 -1.08 7.82
CA LEU A 69 8.08 -0.04 7.08
C LEU A 69 9.19 -0.60 6.17
N ASN A 70 9.43 -1.90 6.19
CA ASN A 70 10.31 -2.56 5.23
C ASN A 70 9.49 -2.94 3.97
N PRO A 71 9.87 -2.47 2.76
CA PRO A 71 9.17 -2.78 1.51
C PRO A 71 9.09 -4.28 1.21
N GLY A 72 10.07 -5.07 1.66
CA GLY A 72 10.10 -6.53 1.50
C GLY A 72 9.13 -7.30 2.40
N SER A 73 8.49 -6.64 3.36
CA SER A 73 7.52 -7.28 4.26
C SER A 73 6.16 -7.51 3.60
N HIS A 74 5.52 -8.65 3.89
CA HIS A 74 4.13 -8.89 3.49
C HIS A 74 3.13 -7.87 4.05
N PHE A 75 3.45 -7.27 5.18
CA PHE A 75 2.62 -6.26 5.85
C PHE A 75 3.13 -4.83 5.64
N SER A 76 4.03 -4.62 4.67
CA SER A 76 4.53 -3.29 4.34
C SER A 76 3.39 -2.27 4.22
N GLN A 77 3.64 -1.07 4.75
CA GLN A 77 2.79 0.12 4.64
C GLN A 77 3.57 1.29 4.03
N VAL A 78 4.64 1.00 3.31
CA VAL A 78 5.52 2.03 2.72
C VAL A 78 4.78 2.82 1.65
N ALA A 79 4.10 2.16 0.70
CA ALA A 79 3.31 2.84 -0.33
C ALA A 79 2.13 3.60 0.29
N PHE A 80 1.45 3.02 1.29
CA PHE A 80 0.38 3.69 2.03
C PHE A 80 0.88 4.96 2.74
N THR A 81 2.07 4.87 3.35
CA THR A 81 2.72 6.01 4.02
C THR A 81 3.09 7.09 3.02
N LYS A 82 3.76 6.75 1.91
CA LYS A 82 4.12 7.68 0.82
C LYS A 82 2.88 8.41 0.28
N LYS A 83 1.81 7.68 -0.02
CA LYS A 83 0.54 8.27 -0.49
C LYS A 83 -0.03 9.28 0.51
N ASN A 84 -0.08 8.92 1.80
CA ASN A 84 -0.65 9.81 2.82
C ASN A 84 0.19 11.09 2.98
N PHE A 85 1.52 10.99 2.91
CA PHE A 85 2.39 12.18 2.95
C PHE A 85 2.28 13.03 1.69
N HIS A 86 2.08 12.41 0.52
CA HIS A 86 1.82 13.14 -0.71
C HIS A 86 0.55 14.01 -0.56
N PHE A 87 -0.58 13.42 -0.16
CA PHE A 87 -1.82 14.18 0.07
C PHE A 87 -1.70 15.20 1.21
N MET A 88 -0.94 14.88 2.25
CA MET A 88 -0.68 15.83 3.33
C MET A 88 0.04 17.09 2.80
N ARG A 89 1.07 16.95 1.96
CA ARG A 89 1.79 18.07 1.36
C ARG A 89 0.92 18.87 0.39
N ASP A 90 0.21 18.17 -0.49
CA ASP A 90 -0.51 18.80 -1.59
C ASP A 90 -1.82 19.46 -1.17
N ILE A 91 -2.49 18.92 -0.16
CA ILE A 91 -3.80 19.38 0.28
C ILE A 91 -3.72 20.01 1.67
N TRP A 92 -3.36 19.20 2.70
CA TRP A 92 -3.51 19.64 4.09
C TRP A 92 -2.52 20.74 4.49
N CYS A 93 -1.27 20.70 4.03
CA CYS A 93 -0.29 21.77 4.27
C CYS A 93 -0.59 23.04 3.47
N ARG A 94 -1.44 22.95 2.46
CA ARG A 94 -1.88 24.05 1.59
C ARG A 94 -3.37 24.38 1.77
N LEU A 95 -3.96 23.98 2.87
CA LEU A 95 -5.41 24.06 3.07
C LEU A 95 -5.95 25.49 2.84
N LYS A 96 -5.21 26.53 3.24
CA LYS A 96 -5.61 27.93 2.99
C LYS A 96 -5.79 28.18 1.49
N SER A 97 -4.79 27.86 0.67
CA SER A 97 -4.87 28.02 -0.79
C SER A 97 -5.98 27.17 -1.40
N VAL A 98 -6.15 25.93 -0.94
CA VAL A 98 -7.25 25.05 -1.41
C VAL A 98 -8.63 25.65 -1.12
N LEU A 99 -8.81 26.30 0.03
CA LEU A 99 -10.06 26.97 0.38
C LEU A 99 -10.30 28.24 -0.44
N GLU A 100 -9.24 28.94 -0.84
CA GLU A 100 -9.32 30.17 -1.63
C GLU A 100 -9.45 29.89 -3.15
N GLU A 101 -8.74 28.89 -3.65
CA GLU A 101 -8.57 28.60 -5.08
C GLU A 101 -9.52 27.49 -5.59
N GLY A 102 -10.06 26.67 -4.68
CA GLY A 102 -10.91 25.53 -4.98
C GLY A 102 -10.21 24.18 -4.78
N PRO A 103 -10.92 23.06 -5.04
CA PRO A 103 -10.42 21.73 -4.76
C PRO A 103 -9.25 21.34 -5.67
N VAL A 104 -8.29 20.61 -5.12
CA VAL A 104 -7.24 19.95 -5.91
C VAL A 104 -7.89 18.82 -6.72
N VAL A 105 -7.83 18.94 -8.04
CA VAL A 105 -8.39 17.94 -8.96
C VAL A 105 -7.25 17.09 -9.52
N TYR A 106 -7.29 15.80 -9.26
CA TYR A 106 -6.40 14.84 -9.88
C TYR A 106 -7.10 14.16 -11.07
N PRO A 107 -6.46 14.02 -12.24
CA PRO A 107 -6.96 13.13 -13.29
C PRO A 107 -7.16 11.72 -12.73
N ARG A 108 -8.19 10.99 -13.21
CA ARG A 108 -8.49 9.62 -12.71
C ARG A 108 -7.29 8.68 -12.82
N GLU A 109 -6.56 8.78 -13.91
CA GLU A 109 -5.37 7.96 -14.20
C GLU A 109 -4.25 8.22 -13.18
N VAL A 110 -4.08 9.47 -12.75
CA VAL A 110 -3.09 9.85 -11.73
C VAL A 110 -3.56 9.41 -10.35
N PHE A 111 -4.84 9.67 -10.02
CA PHE A 111 -5.38 9.36 -8.70
C PHE A 111 -5.40 7.85 -8.44
N PHE A 112 -5.88 7.05 -9.41
CA PHE A 112 -5.90 5.58 -9.33
C PHE A 112 -4.64 4.92 -9.88
N GLY A 113 -3.59 5.67 -10.18
CA GLY A 113 -2.32 5.19 -10.71
C GLY A 113 -1.37 4.66 -9.63
N GLU A 114 -0.07 4.72 -9.93
CA GLU A 114 1.02 4.15 -9.14
C GLU A 114 1.06 4.58 -7.67
N LEU A 115 0.57 5.79 -7.36
CA LEU A 115 0.58 6.30 -5.99
C LEU A 115 -0.51 5.64 -5.11
N THR A 116 -1.72 5.45 -5.64
CA THR A 116 -2.87 5.05 -4.81
C THR A 116 -3.08 3.55 -4.77
N LEU A 117 -2.94 2.85 -5.89
CA LEU A 117 -3.26 1.41 -5.96
C LEU A 117 -2.35 0.52 -5.11
N PRO A 118 -1.02 0.64 -5.15
CA PRO A 118 -0.15 -0.12 -4.24
C PRO A 118 -0.45 0.17 -2.77
N ALA A 119 -0.73 1.44 -2.46
CA ALA A 119 -1.10 1.87 -1.11
C ALA A 119 -2.42 1.23 -0.63
N MET A 120 -3.41 1.08 -1.52
CA MET A 120 -4.67 0.41 -1.21
C MET A 120 -4.46 -1.08 -0.96
N ALA A 121 -3.63 -1.75 -1.76
CA ALA A 121 -3.28 -3.14 -1.58
C ALA A 121 -2.54 -3.38 -0.25
N GLU A 122 -1.58 -2.51 0.11
CA GLU A 122 -0.89 -2.57 1.40
C GLU A 122 -1.86 -2.41 2.57
N ASN A 123 -2.69 -1.36 2.53
CA ASN A 123 -3.68 -1.09 3.59
C ASN A 123 -4.71 -2.22 3.73
N ALA A 124 -5.15 -2.83 2.62
CA ALA A 124 -6.08 -3.95 2.66
C ALA A 124 -5.51 -5.14 3.44
N ARG A 125 -4.24 -5.48 3.24
CA ARG A 125 -3.57 -6.61 3.89
C ARG A 125 -3.44 -6.49 5.42
N CYS A 126 -3.57 -5.28 5.98
CA CYS A 126 -3.50 -5.04 7.42
C CYS A 126 -4.86 -5.21 8.15
N GLY A 127 -5.62 -6.24 7.81
CA GLY A 127 -6.82 -6.68 8.54
C GLY A 127 -8.14 -6.40 7.83
N ARG A 128 -8.22 -5.40 6.95
CA ARG A 128 -9.45 -5.08 6.22
C ARG A 128 -9.84 -6.23 5.27
N LEU A 129 -8.90 -6.72 4.48
CA LEU A 129 -9.09 -7.85 3.57
C LEU A 129 -9.64 -9.06 4.32
N GLN A 130 -8.97 -9.45 5.39
CA GLN A 130 -9.32 -10.64 6.18
C GLN A 130 -10.73 -10.53 6.78
N ARG A 131 -11.11 -9.34 7.26
CA ARG A 131 -12.44 -9.09 7.82
C ARG A 131 -13.51 -9.19 6.73
N THR A 132 -13.37 -8.43 5.66
CA THR A 132 -14.35 -8.39 4.56
C THR A 132 -14.52 -9.75 3.91
N VAL A 133 -13.42 -10.46 3.64
CA VAL A 133 -13.46 -11.81 3.05
C VAL A 133 -14.19 -12.79 3.97
N ARG A 134 -13.95 -12.72 5.29
CA ARG A 134 -14.67 -13.57 6.26
C ARG A 134 -16.16 -13.25 6.28
N GLU A 135 -16.53 -11.98 6.35
CA GLU A 135 -17.94 -11.56 6.32
C GLU A 135 -18.68 -12.05 5.07
N ILE A 136 -18.02 -12.02 3.89
CA ILE A 136 -18.61 -12.54 2.65
C ILE A 136 -18.66 -14.07 2.65
N ALA A 137 -17.62 -14.74 3.13
CA ALA A 137 -17.55 -16.20 3.20
C ALA A 137 -18.58 -16.79 4.18
N ASP A 138 -18.97 -16.03 5.20
CA ASP A 138 -20.02 -16.41 6.17
C ASP A 138 -21.45 -16.22 5.62
N LEU A 139 -21.63 -15.63 4.42
CA LEU A 139 -22.95 -15.50 3.82
C LEU A 139 -23.60 -16.87 3.54
N PRO A 140 -24.91 -17.03 3.82
CA PRO A 140 -25.62 -18.26 3.51
C PRO A 140 -25.49 -18.64 2.03
N GLY A 141 -24.94 -19.82 1.77
CA GLY A 141 -24.81 -20.34 0.41
C GLY A 141 -23.54 -19.90 -0.33
N PHE A 142 -22.60 -19.23 0.32
CA PHE A 142 -21.33 -18.82 -0.30
C PHE A 142 -20.63 -19.98 -1.04
N SER A 143 -20.62 -21.20 -0.47
CA SER A 143 -20.03 -22.39 -1.10
C SER A 143 -20.68 -22.80 -2.43
N ARG A 144 -21.89 -22.27 -2.75
CA ARG A 144 -22.64 -22.53 -3.98
C ARG A 144 -22.49 -21.40 -5.00
N PHE A 145 -21.83 -20.31 -4.66
CA PHE A 145 -21.58 -19.23 -5.61
C PHE A 145 -20.61 -19.73 -6.69
N GLY A 146 -21.07 -19.72 -7.93
CA GLY A 146 -20.25 -20.15 -9.08
C GLY A 146 -19.54 -19.00 -9.76
N ARG A 147 -20.04 -17.76 -9.59
CA ARG A 147 -19.50 -16.60 -10.29
C ARG A 147 -19.67 -15.33 -9.45
N MET A 148 -18.68 -14.44 -9.48
CA MET A 148 -18.75 -13.08 -8.91
C MET A 148 -18.06 -12.06 -9.80
N VAL A 149 -18.49 -10.82 -9.70
CA VAL A 149 -17.80 -9.66 -10.29
C VAL A 149 -17.45 -8.69 -9.17
N ASP A 150 -16.17 -8.29 -9.13
CA ASP A 150 -15.65 -7.26 -8.23
C ASP A 150 -15.54 -5.95 -9.03
N LEU A 151 -16.53 -5.06 -8.87
CA LEU A 151 -16.64 -3.79 -9.59
C LEU A 151 -15.70 -2.74 -8.96
N GLY A 152 -14.74 -2.25 -9.75
CA GLY A 152 -13.68 -1.38 -9.23
C GLY A 152 -12.72 -2.15 -8.34
N GLY A 153 -12.46 -3.44 -8.67
CA GLY A 153 -11.71 -4.37 -7.83
C GLY A 153 -10.22 -4.03 -7.63
N GLY A 154 -9.69 -3.07 -8.39
CA GLY A 154 -8.36 -2.51 -8.23
C GLY A 154 -7.26 -3.57 -8.23
N HIS A 155 -6.66 -3.77 -7.08
CA HIS A 155 -5.58 -4.77 -6.89
C HIS A 155 -6.07 -6.23 -6.89
N GLY A 156 -7.38 -6.50 -6.91
CA GLY A 156 -7.96 -7.84 -6.99
C GLY A 156 -7.81 -8.76 -5.77
N LEU A 157 -7.20 -8.31 -4.68
CA LEU A 157 -6.93 -9.18 -3.51
C LEU A 157 -8.20 -9.74 -2.87
N TYR A 158 -9.33 -9.02 -2.94
CA TYR A 158 -10.61 -9.53 -2.43
C TYR A 158 -11.12 -10.70 -3.29
N ALA A 159 -11.12 -10.53 -4.61
CA ALA A 159 -11.51 -11.57 -5.55
C ALA A 159 -10.61 -12.82 -5.42
N ILE A 160 -9.29 -12.62 -5.33
CA ILE A 160 -8.29 -13.68 -5.12
C ILE A 160 -8.58 -14.45 -3.83
N ALA A 161 -8.78 -13.74 -2.72
CA ALA A 161 -9.03 -14.39 -1.44
C ALA A 161 -10.37 -15.14 -1.41
N LEU A 162 -11.44 -14.58 -1.96
CA LEU A 162 -12.75 -15.25 -2.03
C LEU A 162 -12.70 -16.49 -2.92
N ALA A 163 -12.05 -16.41 -4.10
CA ALA A 163 -11.86 -17.57 -4.98
C ALA A 163 -11.01 -18.68 -4.33
N SER A 164 -10.06 -18.30 -3.46
CA SER A 164 -9.27 -19.29 -2.70
C SER A 164 -10.09 -20.05 -1.65
N MET A 165 -11.12 -19.40 -1.07
CA MET A 165 -12.01 -19.98 -0.06
C MET A 165 -13.15 -20.80 -0.65
N ASN A 166 -13.54 -20.54 -1.91
CA ASN A 166 -14.59 -21.28 -2.60
C ASN A 166 -14.05 -21.89 -3.91
N PRO A 167 -13.80 -23.22 -3.96
CA PRO A 167 -13.25 -23.87 -5.14
C PRO A 167 -14.14 -23.82 -6.39
N SER A 168 -15.43 -23.54 -6.24
CA SER A 168 -16.39 -23.43 -7.36
C SER A 168 -16.52 -22.00 -7.89
N LEU A 169 -15.89 -21.01 -7.24
CA LEU A 169 -16.05 -19.60 -7.56
C LEU A 169 -15.08 -19.15 -8.66
N GLU A 170 -15.62 -18.70 -9.79
CA GLU A 170 -14.93 -17.92 -10.81
C GLU A 170 -15.15 -16.43 -10.50
N ALA A 171 -14.08 -15.69 -10.27
CA ALA A 171 -14.14 -14.29 -9.91
C ALA A 171 -13.64 -13.41 -11.05
N TYR A 172 -14.31 -12.30 -11.30
CA TYR A 172 -13.98 -11.35 -12.36
C TYR A 172 -13.74 -9.97 -11.75
N ILE A 173 -12.55 -9.43 -11.94
CA ILE A 173 -12.17 -8.07 -11.54
C ILE A 173 -12.51 -7.16 -12.72
N PHE A 174 -13.50 -6.28 -12.54
CA PHE A 174 -13.86 -5.28 -13.53
C PHE A 174 -13.32 -3.93 -13.11
N ASP A 175 -12.39 -3.38 -13.90
CA ASP A 175 -11.79 -2.07 -13.58
C ASP A 175 -11.29 -1.37 -14.86
N LEU A 176 -10.86 -0.13 -14.72
CA LEU A 176 -10.35 0.69 -15.83
C LEU A 176 -9.14 0.02 -16.48
N PRO A 177 -8.96 0.18 -17.82
CA PRO A 177 -7.87 -0.50 -18.54
C PRO A 177 -6.47 -0.29 -17.96
N HIS A 178 -6.18 0.89 -17.42
CA HIS A 178 -4.88 1.19 -16.82
C HIS A 178 -4.68 0.58 -15.42
N ILE A 179 -5.75 0.06 -14.79
CA ILE A 179 -5.74 -0.61 -13.49
C ILE A 179 -5.47 -2.11 -13.64
N ILE A 180 -5.95 -2.72 -14.70
CA ILE A 180 -5.90 -4.15 -14.95
C ILE A 180 -4.49 -4.76 -14.78
N PRO A 181 -3.40 -4.14 -15.28
CA PRO A 181 -2.06 -4.72 -15.11
C PRO A 181 -1.66 -5.01 -13.66
N LEU A 182 -2.10 -4.16 -12.71
CA LEU A 182 -1.82 -4.41 -11.30
C LEU A 182 -2.60 -5.62 -10.76
N ALA A 183 -3.87 -5.78 -11.14
CA ALA A 183 -4.64 -6.95 -10.76
C ALA A 183 -4.01 -8.24 -11.31
N GLU A 184 -3.55 -8.22 -12.56
CA GLU A 184 -2.87 -9.35 -13.22
C GLU A 184 -1.55 -9.71 -12.52
N GLU A 185 -0.80 -8.73 -12.04
CA GLU A 185 0.40 -8.97 -11.23
C GLU A 185 0.06 -9.77 -9.97
N TYR A 186 -0.98 -9.37 -9.23
CA TYR A 186 -1.42 -10.10 -8.04
C TYR A 186 -2.01 -11.47 -8.37
N ILE A 187 -2.80 -11.61 -9.44
CA ILE A 187 -3.32 -12.91 -9.91
C ILE A 187 -2.16 -13.88 -10.18
N SER A 188 -1.14 -13.41 -10.90
CA SER A 188 0.07 -14.20 -11.19
C SER A 188 0.83 -14.56 -9.92
N ARG A 189 1.05 -13.59 -9.03
CA ARG A 189 1.80 -13.77 -7.78
C ARG A 189 1.16 -14.80 -6.84
N PHE A 190 -0.17 -14.92 -6.85
CA PHE A 190 -0.92 -15.85 -6.02
C PHE A 190 -1.37 -17.13 -6.75
N ASP A 191 -0.94 -17.33 -8.01
CA ASP A 191 -1.42 -18.44 -8.88
C ASP A 191 -2.96 -18.58 -8.87
N ALA A 192 -3.65 -17.45 -8.92
CA ALA A 192 -5.11 -17.39 -8.74
C ALA A 192 -5.85 -17.67 -10.06
N ARG A 193 -5.82 -18.91 -10.55
CA ARG A 193 -6.28 -19.35 -11.88
C ARG A 193 -7.77 -19.14 -12.14
N ARG A 194 -8.60 -18.99 -11.11
CA ARG A 194 -10.05 -18.75 -11.21
C ARG A 194 -10.40 -17.27 -11.04
N VAL A 195 -9.40 -16.38 -11.13
CA VAL A 195 -9.61 -14.95 -11.09
C VAL A 195 -9.22 -14.37 -12.45
N HIS A 196 -10.13 -13.64 -13.06
CA HIS A 196 -10.02 -13.06 -14.39
C HIS A 196 -10.16 -11.55 -14.31
N THR A 197 -9.71 -10.86 -15.34
CA THR A 197 -9.83 -9.41 -15.47
C THR A 197 -10.73 -9.02 -16.62
N ILE A 198 -11.49 -7.94 -16.45
CA ILE A 198 -12.31 -7.31 -17.49
C ILE A 198 -11.99 -5.81 -17.44
N ALA A 199 -11.43 -5.30 -18.54
CA ALA A 199 -11.17 -3.88 -18.69
C ALA A 199 -12.43 -3.14 -19.11
N GLY A 200 -12.83 -2.09 -18.35
CA GLY A 200 -13.99 -1.28 -18.68
C GLY A 200 -14.26 -0.17 -17.66
N ASP A 201 -15.16 0.72 -17.97
CA ASP A 201 -15.68 1.77 -17.10
C ASP A 201 -17.13 1.43 -16.71
N PHE A 202 -17.38 0.97 -15.48
CA PHE A 202 -18.71 0.57 -15.02
C PHE A 202 -19.76 1.71 -15.01
N PHE A 203 -19.35 2.95 -15.25
CA PHE A 203 -20.27 4.06 -15.50
C PHE A 203 -20.73 4.16 -16.97
N ARG A 204 -20.05 3.45 -17.89
CA ARG A 204 -20.27 3.55 -19.34
C ARG A 204 -20.48 2.21 -20.02
N ASP A 205 -19.82 1.18 -19.53
CA ASP A 205 -19.78 -0.13 -20.14
C ASP A 205 -20.72 -1.11 -19.45
N ASP A 206 -21.23 -2.10 -20.21
CA ASP A 206 -21.97 -3.23 -19.66
C ASP A 206 -20.98 -4.22 -19.04
N PHE A 207 -21.15 -4.55 -17.78
CA PHE A 207 -20.30 -5.51 -17.06
C PHE A 207 -20.85 -6.94 -17.07
N GLY A 208 -21.76 -7.23 -17.98
CA GLY A 208 -22.30 -8.55 -18.28
C GLY A 208 -23.71 -8.78 -17.75
N LYS A 209 -24.34 -9.80 -18.33
CA LYS A 209 -25.63 -10.33 -17.91
C LYS A 209 -25.41 -11.71 -17.32
N ASN A 210 -26.22 -12.07 -16.32
CA ASN A 210 -26.25 -13.43 -15.75
C ASN A 210 -26.52 -14.50 -16.80
#